data_992259ead129e9cf1405a9158494951c
#
_entry.id   992259ead129e9cf1405a9158494951c
#
_cell.length_a   1.000
_cell.length_b   1.000
_cell.length_c   1.000
_cell.angle_alpha   90.00
_cell.angle_beta   90.00
_cell.angle_gamma   90.00
#
_symmetry.space_group_name_H-M   'P 1'
#
loop_
_entity.id
_entity.type
_entity.pdbx_description
1 polymer ?
#
loop_
_entity_poly.entity_id
_entity_poly.type
_entity_poly.pdbx_seq_one_letter_code
_entity_poly.pdbx_strand_id
1 'polypeptide(L)'
;MNIPERISALRALMEERGYDVYMVPTDDFHQSEYVGEHFKVREYITGFTGSAGTAVFTKDEAGLWTDGRYFLQADQQLAGTGVKLYKMGEPGVPTVEEFIASALPEGGTLGFDGRVVAIEEGAALEEAVASKDAKINYSEDLVGEVWADRPALSEKPAFALGEEYTGESTESKLARVREAMKKAGADVHVIAALDDVCWITNLRGDDVDFFPLLLSYAVITMDEMKLYIDERKLNDDMKADLAKNNITIHPYNAIYEDIKNLDTASTVLVDPTRLNYALFNNIPGGTKVVQQVNPTIAMKAKKNDVEIRNIINAHKKDAVAMTKWMYWLKTNIGKIEITELSAAAKLETLRKEQEGYLWQSFEPICASAEHAAIVHYEPTPETDVPLTQNGLFLTDT
;
A
#
# COMPACT_ATOMS: atom_id res chain seq x y z
N MET A 1 12.38 -16.87 14.87
CA MET A 1 11.74 -18.06 14.25
C MET A 1 12.08 -18.07 12.77
N ASN A 2 12.41 -19.23 12.19
CA ASN A 2 12.51 -19.40 10.74
C ASN A 2 11.11 -19.53 10.12
N ILE A 3 11.00 -19.50 8.77
CA ILE A 3 9.69 -19.54 8.10
C ILE A 3 8.85 -20.77 8.45
N PRO A 4 9.39 -22.02 8.42
CA PRO A 4 8.63 -23.19 8.86
C PRO A 4 8.11 -23.11 10.31
N GLU A 5 8.88 -22.51 11.22
CA GLU A 5 8.45 -22.31 12.62
C GLU A 5 7.31 -21.29 12.71
N ARG A 6 7.38 -20.19 11.93
CA ARG A 6 6.31 -19.19 11.85
C ARG A 6 5.02 -19.79 11.33
N ILE A 7 5.09 -20.57 10.25
CA ILE A 7 3.93 -21.28 9.67
C ILE A 7 3.34 -22.28 10.68
N SER A 8 4.18 -23.00 11.41
CA SER A 8 3.72 -23.92 12.46
C SER A 8 2.99 -23.18 13.59
N ALA A 9 3.49 -22.02 14.00
CA ALA A 9 2.85 -21.18 15.01
C ALA A 9 1.51 -20.61 14.51
N LEU A 10 1.44 -20.16 13.26
CA LEU A 10 0.18 -19.73 12.65
C LEU A 10 -0.86 -20.87 12.61
N ARG A 11 -0.47 -22.07 12.19
CA ARG A 11 -1.36 -23.25 12.17
C ARG A 11 -1.87 -23.62 13.55
N ALA A 12 -1.04 -23.49 14.58
CA ALA A 12 -1.49 -23.72 15.96
C ALA A 12 -2.60 -22.74 16.39
N LEU A 13 -2.45 -21.45 16.04
CA LEU A 13 -3.50 -20.45 16.26
C LEU A 13 -4.74 -20.72 15.42
N MET A 14 -4.59 -21.13 14.16
CA MET A 14 -5.71 -21.51 13.31
C MET A 14 -6.50 -22.67 13.92
N GLU A 15 -5.83 -23.71 14.41
CA GLU A 15 -6.46 -24.87 15.07
C GLU A 15 -7.17 -24.45 16.38
N GLU A 16 -6.51 -23.66 17.23
CA GLU A 16 -7.07 -23.15 18.48
C GLU A 16 -8.35 -22.36 18.29
N ARG A 17 -8.43 -21.57 17.21
CA ARG A 17 -9.55 -20.66 16.92
C ARG A 17 -10.54 -21.17 15.88
N GLY A 18 -10.29 -22.37 15.35
CA GLY A 18 -11.21 -23.05 14.42
C GLY A 18 -11.21 -22.48 13.01
N TYR A 19 -10.05 -22.03 12.51
CA TYR A 19 -9.88 -21.65 11.11
C TYR A 19 -9.41 -22.85 10.28
N ASP A 20 -10.08 -23.11 9.17
CA ASP A 20 -9.67 -24.12 8.19
C ASP A 20 -8.72 -23.57 7.14
N VAL A 21 -8.93 -22.30 6.75
CA VAL A 21 -8.09 -21.56 5.81
C VAL A 21 -7.83 -20.16 6.35
N TYR A 22 -6.61 -19.67 6.20
CA TYR A 22 -6.23 -18.29 6.56
C TYR A 22 -5.48 -17.62 5.42
N MET A 23 -5.95 -16.43 4.99
CA MET A 23 -5.40 -15.67 3.90
C MET A 23 -4.61 -14.46 4.42
N VAL A 24 -3.47 -14.18 3.77
CA VAL A 24 -2.58 -13.04 4.10
C VAL A 24 -2.16 -12.36 2.80
N PRO A 25 -2.82 -11.28 2.38
CA PRO A 25 -2.43 -10.52 1.19
C PRO A 25 -1.23 -9.60 1.48
N THR A 26 -0.66 -9.05 0.42
CA THR A 26 0.21 -7.88 0.52
C THR A 26 -0.66 -6.65 0.48
N ASP A 27 -0.91 -6.05 1.63
CA ASP A 27 -1.64 -4.78 1.71
C ASP A 27 -1.46 -4.12 3.08
N ASP A 28 -1.86 -2.85 3.16
CA ASP A 28 -2.03 -2.12 4.40
C ASP A 28 -3.52 -1.82 4.65
N PHE A 29 -3.82 -1.09 5.71
CA PHE A 29 -5.22 -0.73 6.04
C PHE A 29 -5.85 0.27 5.07
N HIS A 30 -5.09 0.75 4.08
CA HIS A 30 -5.44 1.84 3.16
C HIS A 30 -5.43 1.42 1.70
N GLN A 31 -5.10 0.17 1.40
CA GLN A 31 -4.94 -0.39 0.05
C GLN A 31 -3.86 0.37 -0.74
N SER A 32 -2.69 0.57 -0.10
CA SER A 32 -1.55 1.25 -0.69
C SER A 32 -0.75 0.32 -1.59
N GLU A 33 -0.15 0.85 -2.66
CA GLU A 33 0.70 0.06 -3.56
C GLU A 33 1.97 -0.45 -2.87
N TYR A 34 2.57 0.39 -2.02
CA TYR A 34 3.69 0.02 -1.16
C TYR A 34 3.27 0.12 0.30
N VAL A 35 3.75 -0.80 1.10
CA VAL A 35 3.35 -0.90 2.50
C VAL A 35 4.53 -0.60 3.43
N GLY A 36 4.26 0.11 4.53
CA GLY A 36 5.26 0.35 5.56
C GLY A 36 5.63 -0.94 6.31
N GLU A 37 6.75 -0.91 7.05
CA GLU A 37 7.33 -2.06 7.74
C GLU A 37 6.34 -2.82 8.64
N HIS A 38 5.41 -2.09 9.28
CA HIS A 38 4.36 -2.70 10.11
C HIS A 38 3.46 -3.67 9.33
N PHE A 39 3.27 -3.42 8.04
CA PHE A 39 2.32 -4.15 7.18
C PHE A 39 2.98 -5.25 6.36
N LYS A 40 4.28 -5.49 6.47
CA LYS A 40 5.01 -6.56 5.77
C LYS A 40 4.70 -7.96 6.31
N VAL A 41 3.43 -8.21 6.62
CA VAL A 41 2.93 -9.43 7.29
C VAL A 41 3.09 -10.65 6.39
N ARG A 42 2.76 -10.52 5.09
CA ARG A 42 2.94 -11.58 4.10
C ARG A 42 4.42 -11.92 3.91
N GLU A 43 5.30 -10.91 3.84
CA GLU A 43 6.75 -11.09 3.78
C GLU A 43 7.26 -11.83 5.03
N TYR A 44 6.86 -11.40 6.21
CA TYR A 44 7.23 -12.04 7.47
C TYR A 44 6.89 -13.53 7.49
N ILE A 45 5.67 -13.91 7.09
CA ILE A 45 5.22 -15.30 7.22
C ILE A 45 5.74 -16.21 6.11
N THR A 46 6.08 -15.68 4.92
CA THR A 46 6.53 -16.47 3.75
C THR A 46 8.01 -16.38 3.45
N GLY A 47 8.66 -15.26 3.83
CA GLY A 47 10.02 -14.93 3.42
C GLY A 47 10.15 -14.37 2.00
N PHE A 48 9.03 -14.18 1.29
CA PHE A 48 9.02 -13.57 -0.04
C PHE A 48 8.95 -12.03 0.08
N THR A 49 9.90 -11.31 -0.51
CA THR A 49 10.02 -9.84 -0.37
C THR A 49 9.42 -9.06 -1.54
N GLY A 50 8.95 -9.70 -2.61
CA GLY A 50 8.31 -9.00 -3.73
C GLY A 50 7.08 -8.19 -3.30
N SER A 51 6.79 -7.08 -3.96
CA SER A 51 5.76 -6.12 -3.51
C SER A 51 4.31 -6.57 -3.76
N ALA A 52 4.08 -7.66 -4.49
CA ALA A 52 2.73 -8.16 -4.77
C ALA A 52 2.62 -9.68 -4.58
N GLY A 53 1.61 -10.11 -3.86
CA GLY A 53 1.30 -11.53 -3.67
C GLY A 53 0.36 -11.77 -2.50
N THR A 54 -0.35 -12.90 -2.55
CA THR A 54 -1.27 -13.34 -1.49
C THR A 54 -0.85 -14.72 -1.01
N ALA A 55 -0.67 -14.86 0.28
CA ALA A 55 -0.40 -16.17 0.90
C ALA A 55 -1.68 -16.79 1.44
N VAL A 56 -1.84 -18.09 1.26
CA VAL A 56 -2.97 -18.85 1.82
C VAL A 56 -2.42 -20.05 2.57
N PHE A 57 -2.92 -20.25 3.77
CA PHE A 57 -2.53 -21.33 4.68
C PHE A 57 -3.71 -22.21 4.98
N THR A 58 -3.50 -23.51 4.88
CA THR A 58 -4.40 -24.54 5.35
C THR A 58 -3.69 -25.39 6.40
N LYS A 59 -4.37 -26.38 6.95
CA LYS A 59 -3.75 -27.33 7.88
C LYS A 59 -2.48 -27.97 7.30
N ASP A 60 -2.51 -28.32 6.01
CA ASP A 60 -1.47 -29.15 5.39
C ASP A 60 -0.66 -28.39 4.33
N GLU A 61 -1.17 -27.31 3.76
CA GLU A 61 -0.55 -26.58 2.66
C GLU A 61 -0.33 -25.11 3.02
N ALA A 62 0.75 -24.51 2.49
CA ALA A 62 1.00 -23.08 2.47
C ALA A 62 1.33 -22.70 1.03
N GLY A 63 0.61 -21.76 0.46
CA GLY A 63 0.77 -21.29 -0.90
C GLY A 63 1.01 -19.79 -0.98
N LEU A 64 1.80 -19.36 -1.96
CA LEU A 64 1.96 -17.95 -2.34
C LEU A 64 1.55 -17.78 -3.80
N TRP A 65 0.57 -16.93 -4.05
CA TRP A 65 0.17 -16.47 -5.38
C TRP A 65 0.87 -15.15 -5.68
N THR A 66 1.60 -15.11 -6.80
CA THR A 66 2.20 -13.87 -7.31
C THR A 66 2.22 -13.89 -8.83
N ASP A 67 2.41 -12.72 -9.46
CA ASP A 67 2.38 -12.57 -10.91
C ASP A 67 3.77 -12.71 -11.57
N GLY A 68 3.79 -12.66 -12.91
CA GLY A 68 5.00 -12.95 -13.71
C GLY A 68 6.20 -12.05 -13.44
N ARG A 69 6.02 -10.89 -12.83
CA ARG A 69 7.11 -9.99 -12.44
C ARG A 69 8.04 -10.62 -11.40
N TYR A 70 7.49 -11.53 -10.59
CA TYR A 70 8.15 -12.09 -9.40
C TYR A 70 8.41 -13.58 -9.45
N PHE A 71 8.09 -14.31 -10.53
CA PHE A 71 8.23 -15.77 -10.56
C PHE A 71 9.65 -16.25 -10.22
N LEU A 72 10.67 -15.60 -10.79
CA LEU A 72 12.07 -15.97 -10.55
C LEU A 72 12.49 -15.70 -9.10
N GLN A 73 12.14 -14.53 -8.59
CA GLN A 73 12.43 -14.13 -7.20
C GLN A 73 11.74 -15.07 -6.20
N ALA A 74 10.45 -15.36 -6.43
CA ALA A 74 9.68 -16.23 -5.56
C ALA A 74 10.20 -17.67 -5.57
N ASP A 75 10.56 -18.23 -6.73
CA ASP A 75 11.19 -19.57 -6.84
C ASP A 75 12.45 -19.66 -5.96
N GLN A 76 13.27 -18.59 -5.94
CA GLN A 76 14.51 -18.56 -5.15
C GLN A 76 14.22 -18.39 -3.64
N GLN A 77 13.38 -17.42 -3.29
CA GLN A 77 13.14 -17.05 -1.89
C GLN A 77 12.28 -18.07 -1.13
N LEU A 78 11.38 -18.76 -1.82
CA LEU A 78 10.54 -19.79 -1.21
C LEU A 78 11.22 -21.16 -1.10
N ALA A 79 12.39 -21.33 -1.69
CA ALA A 79 13.12 -22.61 -1.64
C ALA A 79 13.41 -23.01 -0.18
N GLY A 80 12.93 -24.20 0.22
CA GLY A 80 13.13 -24.73 1.58
C GLY A 80 12.24 -24.13 2.67
N THR A 81 11.34 -23.21 2.34
CA THR A 81 10.41 -22.60 3.33
C THR A 81 9.18 -23.46 3.62
N GLY A 82 8.83 -24.36 2.72
CA GLY A 82 7.58 -25.12 2.77
C GLY A 82 6.37 -24.38 2.17
N VAL A 83 6.59 -23.19 1.62
CA VAL A 83 5.57 -22.42 0.89
C VAL A 83 5.66 -22.75 -0.60
N LYS A 84 4.56 -23.18 -1.20
CA LYS A 84 4.46 -23.51 -2.62
C LYS A 84 4.17 -22.26 -3.43
N LEU A 85 4.89 -22.08 -4.54
CA LEU A 85 4.60 -20.98 -5.47
C LEU A 85 3.47 -21.36 -6.42
N TYR A 86 2.45 -20.50 -6.46
CA TYR A 86 1.37 -20.52 -7.45
C TYR A 86 1.56 -19.37 -8.43
N LYS A 87 1.97 -19.69 -9.67
CA LYS A 87 2.26 -18.70 -10.72
C LYS A 87 0.96 -18.21 -11.34
N MET A 88 0.48 -17.05 -10.89
CA MET A 88 -0.80 -16.48 -11.34
C MET A 88 -0.86 -16.34 -12.87
N GLY A 89 -1.97 -16.75 -13.45
CA GLY A 89 -2.20 -16.67 -14.90
C GLY A 89 -1.63 -17.83 -15.73
N GLU A 90 -0.83 -18.72 -15.12
CA GLU A 90 -0.33 -19.91 -15.82
C GLU A 90 -1.42 -20.99 -15.92
N PRO A 91 -1.43 -21.77 -17.04
CA PRO A 91 -2.44 -22.82 -17.24
C PRO A 91 -2.45 -23.84 -16.10
N GLY A 92 -3.65 -24.11 -15.54
CA GLY A 92 -3.83 -25.08 -14.48
C GLY A 92 -3.49 -24.60 -13.07
N VAL A 93 -3.12 -23.34 -12.91
CA VAL A 93 -2.95 -22.71 -11.61
C VAL A 93 -4.28 -22.08 -11.17
N PRO A 94 -4.87 -22.51 -10.03
CA PRO A 94 -6.12 -21.94 -9.53
C PRO A 94 -5.90 -20.48 -9.08
N THR A 95 -6.93 -19.66 -9.12
CA THR A 95 -6.93 -18.36 -8.43
C THR A 95 -6.90 -18.57 -6.92
N VAL A 96 -6.68 -17.50 -6.17
CA VAL A 96 -6.74 -17.52 -4.69
C VAL A 96 -8.12 -17.98 -4.23
N GLU A 97 -9.18 -17.43 -4.81
CA GLU A 97 -10.58 -17.74 -4.48
C GLU A 97 -10.92 -19.20 -4.82
N GLU A 98 -10.52 -19.69 -6.01
CA GLU A 98 -10.73 -21.09 -6.40
C GLU A 98 -10.01 -22.05 -5.46
N PHE A 99 -8.79 -21.73 -5.06
CA PHE A 99 -8.05 -22.54 -4.10
C PHE A 99 -8.74 -22.56 -2.73
N ILE A 100 -9.10 -21.39 -2.20
CA ILE A 100 -9.81 -21.25 -0.92
C ILE A 100 -11.12 -22.07 -0.95
N ALA A 101 -11.93 -21.88 -1.99
CA ALA A 101 -13.18 -22.63 -2.15
C ALA A 101 -12.96 -24.15 -2.21
N SER A 102 -11.88 -24.61 -2.83
CA SER A 102 -11.57 -26.04 -2.90
C SER A 102 -11.04 -26.61 -1.58
N ALA A 103 -10.30 -25.82 -0.82
CA ALA A 103 -9.64 -26.23 0.43
C ALA A 103 -10.60 -26.22 1.64
N LEU A 104 -11.63 -25.35 1.63
CA LEU A 104 -12.61 -25.26 2.71
C LEU A 104 -13.49 -26.51 2.76
N PRO A 105 -13.67 -27.11 3.95
CA PRO A 105 -14.72 -28.11 4.16
C PRO A 105 -16.10 -27.44 4.18
N GLU A 106 -17.15 -28.23 4.07
CA GLU A 106 -18.53 -27.79 4.27
C GLU A 106 -18.71 -27.21 5.69
N GLY A 107 -19.25 -25.99 5.79
CA GLY A 107 -19.38 -25.25 7.05
C GLY A 107 -18.07 -24.78 7.66
N GLY A 108 -16.95 -24.85 6.91
CA GLY A 108 -15.61 -24.43 7.35
C GLY A 108 -15.47 -22.93 7.57
N THR A 109 -14.34 -22.51 8.11
CA THR A 109 -14.07 -21.10 8.42
C THR A 109 -12.86 -20.58 7.63
N LEU A 110 -13.10 -19.55 6.82
CA LEU A 110 -12.07 -18.70 6.22
C LEU A 110 -11.73 -17.56 7.16
N GLY A 111 -10.43 -17.34 7.44
CA GLY A 111 -9.94 -16.21 8.20
C GLY A 111 -9.02 -15.29 7.40
N PHE A 112 -9.07 -14.00 7.72
CA PHE A 112 -8.12 -12.97 7.28
C PHE A 112 -8.25 -11.71 8.14
N ASP A 113 -7.27 -10.84 8.10
CA ASP A 113 -7.42 -9.49 8.68
C ASP A 113 -8.23 -8.62 7.71
N GLY A 114 -9.46 -8.29 8.06
CA GLY A 114 -10.35 -7.48 7.22
C GLY A 114 -9.89 -6.04 7.02
N ARG A 115 -8.85 -5.61 7.72
CA ARG A 115 -8.28 -4.27 7.54
C ARG A 115 -7.34 -4.19 6.33
N VAL A 116 -6.82 -5.32 5.86
CA VAL A 116 -5.91 -5.43 4.70
C VAL A 116 -6.56 -6.07 3.46
N VAL A 117 -7.87 -6.15 3.44
CA VAL A 117 -8.68 -6.69 2.34
C VAL A 117 -9.66 -5.61 1.89
N ALA A 118 -9.74 -5.30 0.60
CA ALA A 118 -10.70 -4.34 0.07
C ALA A 118 -12.14 -4.88 0.08
N ILE A 119 -13.14 -4.00 -0.01
CA ILE A 119 -14.55 -4.41 -0.07
C ILE A 119 -14.80 -5.37 -1.23
N GLU A 120 -14.31 -5.06 -2.43
CA GLU A 120 -14.54 -5.89 -3.61
C GLU A 120 -13.87 -7.27 -3.50
N GLU A 121 -12.68 -7.34 -2.90
CA GLU A 121 -11.99 -8.60 -2.65
C GLU A 121 -12.73 -9.43 -1.60
N GLY A 122 -13.18 -8.81 -0.50
CA GLY A 122 -14.00 -9.48 0.50
C GLY A 122 -15.31 -10.03 -0.07
N ALA A 123 -15.98 -9.27 -0.95
CA ALA A 123 -17.19 -9.69 -1.64
C ALA A 123 -16.92 -10.87 -2.60
N ALA A 124 -15.78 -10.86 -3.31
CA ALA A 124 -15.38 -11.98 -4.16
C ALA A 124 -15.11 -13.26 -3.34
N LEU A 125 -14.49 -13.11 -2.17
CA LEU A 125 -14.30 -14.23 -1.23
C LEU A 125 -15.63 -14.76 -0.70
N GLU A 126 -16.59 -13.90 -0.33
CA GLU A 126 -17.93 -14.31 0.07
C GLU A 126 -18.62 -15.15 -1.01
N GLU A 127 -18.57 -14.67 -2.27
CA GLU A 127 -19.15 -15.38 -3.41
C GLU A 127 -18.48 -16.75 -3.65
N ALA A 128 -17.15 -16.78 -3.60
CA ALA A 128 -16.37 -17.99 -3.83
C ALA A 128 -16.68 -19.12 -2.82
N VAL A 129 -16.94 -18.75 -1.56
CA VAL A 129 -17.18 -19.74 -0.49
C VAL A 129 -18.67 -19.97 -0.20
N ALA A 130 -19.57 -19.24 -0.83
CA ALA A 130 -21.01 -19.32 -0.56
C ALA A 130 -21.60 -20.74 -0.72
N SER A 131 -21.11 -21.51 -1.69
CA SER A 131 -21.56 -22.89 -1.94
C SER A 131 -21.17 -23.89 -0.84
N LYS A 132 -20.27 -23.51 0.06
CA LYS A 132 -19.76 -24.34 1.15
C LYS A 132 -20.44 -24.07 2.49
N ASP A 133 -21.41 -23.17 2.55
CA ASP A 133 -21.99 -22.71 3.83
C ASP A 133 -20.87 -22.26 4.82
N ALA A 134 -19.78 -21.72 4.27
CA ALA A 134 -18.58 -21.36 5.02
C ALA A 134 -18.78 -20.06 5.80
N LYS A 135 -18.06 -19.95 6.91
CA LYS A 135 -18.01 -18.73 7.70
C LYS A 135 -16.78 -17.91 7.31
N ILE A 136 -16.92 -16.60 7.30
CA ILE A 136 -15.80 -15.66 7.15
C ILE A 136 -15.60 -14.95 8.48
N ASN A 137 -14.38 -15.03 9.02
CA ASN A 137 -13.95 -14.25 10.17
C ASN A 137 -12.80 -13.32 9.73
N TYR A 138 -13.06 -12.02 9.77
CA TYR A 138 -12.15 -10.96 9.34
C TYR A 138 -11.66 -10.07 10.49
N SER A 139 -11.86 -10.52 11.73
CA SER A 139 -11.58 -9.68 12.91
C SER A 139 -10.22 -9.91 13.54
N GLU A 140 -9.44 -10.88 13.08
CA GLU A 140 -8.21 -11.31 13.74
C GLU A 140 -7.00 -11.30 12.81
N ASP A 141 -5.91 -10.67 13.25
CA ASP A 141 -4.60 -10.71 12.63
C ASP A 141 -3.73 -11.78 13.30
N LEU A 142 -3.91 -13.04 12.89
CA LEU A 142 -3.20 -14.17 13.50
C LEU A 142 -1.68 -14.11 13.26
N VAL A 143 -1.25 -13.60 12.10
CA VAL A 143 0.19 -13.47 11.82
C VAL A 143 0.80 -12.37 12.68
N GLY A 144 0.06 -11.29 12.94
CA GLY A 144 0.49 -10.24 13.86
C GLY A 144 0.72 -10.76 15.28
N GLU A 145 -0.01 -11.78 15.72
CA GLU A 145 0.21 -12.44 17.03
C GLU A 145 1.46 -13.33 17.01
N VAL A 146 1.78 -13.96 15.87
CA VAL A 146 3.02 -14.75 15.68
C VAL A 146 4.25 -13.84 15.61
N TRP A 147 4.09 -12.62 15.15
CA TRP A 147 5.17 -11.65 14.93
C TRP A 147 5.46 -10.82 16.20
N ALA A 148 6.15 -11.42 17.17
CA ALA A 148 6.38 -10.82 18.48
C ALA A 148 7.17 -9.49 18.46
N ASP A 149 8.05 -9.30 17.48
CA ASP A 149 8.90 -8.12 17.30
C ASP A 149 8.42 -7.25 16.10
N ARG A 150 7.12 -7.31 15.76
CA ARG A 150 6.51 -6.52 14.68
C ARG A 150 6.82 -5.03 14.89
N PRO A 151 7.33 -4.34 13.86
CA PRO A 151 7.53 -2.90 13.91
C PRO A 151 6.24 -2.16 14.28
N ALA A 152 6.34 -1.12 15.09
CA ALA A 152 5.20 -0.25 15.38
C ALA A 152 4.77 0.52 14.12
N LEU A 153 3.55 1.07 14.13
CA LEU A 153 3.14 2.05 13.12
C LEU A 153 4.08 3.27 13.15
N SER A 154 4.36 3.83 12.00
CA SER A 154 5.22 5.01 11.87
C SER A 154 4.72 6.17 12.71
N GLU A 155 5.64 6.82 13.43
CA GLU A 155 5.41 8.05 14.21
C GLU A 155 6.15 9.25 13.59
N LYS A 156 6.65 9.13 12.36
CA LYS A 156 7.38 10.19 11.67
C LYS A 156 6.53 11.45 11.56
N PRO A 157 7.12 12.66 11.70
CA PRO A 157 6.37 13.89 11.69
C PRO A 157 5.79 14.22 10.31
N ALA A 158 4.63 14.86 10.31
CA ALA A 158 4.03 15.44 9.12
C ALA A 158 4.70 16.78 8.74
N PHE A 159 4.56 17.17 7.48
CA PHE A 159 4.88 18.52 7.02
C PHE A 159 3.77 19.05 6.11
N ALA A 160 3.57 20.36 6.11
CA ALA A 160 2.63 21.03 5.23
C ALA A 160 3.27 21.28 3.87
N LEU A 161 2.55 20.96 2.79
CA LEU A 161 2.92 21.31 1.43
C LEU A 161 2.15 22.57 1.03
N GLY A 162 2.84 23.71 0.94
CA GLY A 162 2.23 25.01 0.69
C GLY A 162 1.54 25.14 -0.67
N GLU A 163 0.69 26.16 -0.80
CA GLU A 163 -0.05 26.41 -2.04
C GLU A 163 0.88 26.82 -3.21
N GLU A 164 2.11 27.27 -2.93
CA GLU A 164 3.15 27.46 -3.95
C GLU A 164 3.51 26.16 -4.70
N TYR A 165 3.22 25.00 -4.11
CA TYR A 165 3.39 23.68 -4.72
C TYR A 165 2.06 23.06 -5.16
N THR A 166 1.03 23.16 -4.33
CA THR A 166 -0.26 22.48 -4.55
C THR A 166 -1.24 23.28 -5.41
N GLY A 167 -1.10 24.62 -5.44
CA GLY A 167 -1.92 25.53 -6.24
C GLY A 167 -3.40 25.63 -5.83
N GLU A 168 -3.80 24.94 -4.74
CA GLU A 168 -5.18 24.91 -4.29
C GLU A 168 -5.26 24.71 -2.78
N SER A 169 -6.07 25.50 -2.10
CA SER A 169 -6.28 25.41 -0.66
C SER A 169 -7.11 24.18 -0.26
N THR A 170 -6.97 23.75 0.98
CA THR A 170 -7.79 22.70 1.60
C THR A 170 -9.29 23.03 1.54
N GLU A 171 -9.66 24.30 1.77
CA GLU A 171 -11.06 24.76 1.67
C GLU A 171 -11.64 24.51 0.28
N SER A 172 -10.91 24.91 -0.77
CA SER A 172 -11.33 24.73 -2.17
C SER A 172 -11.49 23.24 -2.52
N LYS A 173 -10.53 22.41 -2.10
CA LYS A 173 -10.58 20.96 -2.35
C LYS A 173 -11.77 20.30 -1.65
N LEU A 174 -12.02 20.64 -0.38
CA LEU A 174 -13.21 20.16 0.36
C LEU A 174 -14.52 20.59 -0.30
N ALA A 175 -14.60 21.83 -0.79
CA ALA A 175 -15.78 22.29 -1.52
C ALA A 175 -16.05 21.45 -2.77
N ARG A 176 -15.02 21.10 -3.54
CA ARG A 176 -15.11 20.21 -4.73
C ARG A 176 -15.55 18.80 -4.35
N VAL A 177 -14.99 18.25 -3.28
CA VAL A 177 -15.36 16.91 -2.78
C VAL A 177 -16.83 16.89 -2.39
N ARG A 178 -17.28 17.89 -1.62
CA ARG A 178 -18.70 18.03 -1.21
C ARG A 178 -19.66 18.18 -2.39
N GLU A 179 -19.26 18.89 -3.45
CA GLU A 179 -20.05 18.96 -4.68
C GLU A 179 -20.12 17.60 -5.40
N ALA A 180 -19.05 16.79 -5.37
CA ALA A 180 -19.10 15.45 -5.90
C ALA A 180 -19.98 14.52 -5.05
N MET A 181 -19.92 14.62 -3.73
CA MET A 181 -20.82 13.91 -2.80
C MET A 181 -22.28 14.23 -3.09
N LYS A 182 -22.65 15.51 -3.26
CA LYS A 182 -24.01 15.92 -3.63
C LYS A 182 -24.46 15.29 -4.94
N LYS A 183 -23.60 15.25 -5.96
CA LYS A 183 -23.90 14.61 -7.25
C LYS A 183 -24.10 13.11 -7.12
N ALA A 184 -23.40 12.46 -6.21
CA ALA A 184 -23.57 11.05 -5.89
C ALA A 184 -24.79 10.78 -4.99
N GLY A 185 -25.45 11.84 -4.46
CA GLY A 185 -26.53 11.74 -3.49
C GLY A 185 -26.07 11.21 -2.13
N ALA A 186 -24.83 11.52 -1.73
CA ALA A 186 -24.23 11.07 -0.50
C ALA A 186 -24.09 12.22 0.53
N ASP A 187 -24.38 11.90 1.78
CA ASP A 187 -24.26 12.82 2.91
C ASP A 187 -22.92 12.70 3.62
N VAL A 188 -22.33 11.50 3.59
CA VAL A 188 -21.06 11.14 4.23
C VAL A 188 -20.15 10.48 3.21
N HIS A 189 -18.88 10.82 3.21
CA HIS A 189 -17.85 10.13 2.42
C HIS A 189 -16.73 9.61 3.33
N VAL A 190 -16.47 8.30 3.27
CA VAL A 190 -15.39 7.65 4.02
C VAL A 190 -14.23 7.40 3.09
N ILE A 191 -13.07 7.95 3.42
CA ILE A 191 -11.83 7.84 2.63
C ILE A 191 -10.76 7.13 3.46
N ALA A 192 -10.25 6.02 2.94
CA ALA A 192 -9.11 5.31 3.49
C ALA A 192 -7.82 5.59 2.70
N ALA A 193 -7.90 5.86 1.39
CA ALA A 193 -6.73 6.08 0.55
C ALA A 193 -5.84 7.23 1.04
N LEU A 194 -4.59 6.94 1.38
CA LEU A 194 -3.64 7.88 1.99
C LEU A 194 -3.38 9.10 1.12
N ASP A 195 -3.21 8.87 -0.18
CA ASP A 195 -2.94 9.92 -1.16
C ASP A 195 -4.13 10.88 -1.33
N ASP A 196 -5.37 10.40 -1.16
CA ASP A 196 -6.58 11.23 -1.16
C ASP A 196 -6.63 12.14 0.07
N VAL A 197 -6.40 11.59 1.26
CA VAL A 197 -6.38 12.36 2.51
C VAL A 197 -5.26 13.40 2.48
N CYS A 198 -4.05 12.99 2.08
CA CYS A 198 -2.90 13.89 1.95
C CYS A 198 -3.12 14.99 0.91
N TRP A 199 -3.82 14.69 -0.20
CA TRP A 199 -4.16 15.69 -1.21
C TRP A 199 -5.18 16.69 -0.68
N ILE A 200 -6.24 16.24 -0.02
CA ILE A 200 -7.27 17.13 0.55
C ILE A 200 -6.67 18.09 1.57
N THR A 201 -5.88 17.57 2.50
CA THR A 201 -5.35 18.33 3.65
C THR A 201 -4.10 19.14 3.32
N ASN A 202 -3.49 18.98 2.16
CA ASN A 202 -2.16 19.51 1.85
C ASN A 202 -1.05 19.08 2.84
N LEU A 203 -1.28 18.03 3.60
CA LEU A 203 -0.27 17.43 4.48
C LEU A 203 0.48 16.31 3.77
N ARG A 204 1.73 16.15 4.15
CA ARG A 204 2.61 15.08 3.67
C ARG A 204 3.37 14.48 4.85
N GLY A 205 3.93 13.30 4.66
CA GLY A 205 4.75 12.62 5.67
C GLY A 205 5.67 11.59 5.03
N ASP A 206 6.20 10.70 5.85
CA ASP A 206 7.14 9.65 5.46
C ASP A 206 6.76 8.35 6.19
N ASP A 207 5.47 7.99 6.17
CA ASP A 207 4.96 6.77 6.81
C ASP A 207 5.06 5.55 5.89
N VAL A 208 5.15 5.78 4.59
CA VAL A 208 5.34 4.76 3.55
C VAL A 208 6.61 5.11 2.80
N ASP A 209 7.52 4.17 2.69
CA ASP A 209 8.80 4.39 2.02
C ASP A 209 8.56 4.90 0.59
N PHE A 210 9.36 5.90 0.18
CA PHE A 210 9.30 6.59 -1.11
C PHE A 210 8.06 7.45 -1.36
N PHE A 211 6.97 7.27 -0.65
CA PHE A 211 5.75 8.06 -0.83
C PHE A 211 5.58 9.10 0.28
N PRO A 212 5.32 10.36 -0.07
CA PRO A 212 5.12 11.42 0.92
C PRO A 212 3.72 11.33 1.55
N LEU A 213 3.39 10.20 2.18
CA LEU A 213 2.07 9.88 2.69
C LEU A 213 2.05 9.77 4.22
N LEU A 214 0.86 9.98 4.78
CA LEU A 214 0.57 9.88 6.21
C LEU A 214 -0.49 8.82 6.44
N LEU A 215 -0.26 7.91 7.35
CA LEU A 215 -1.27 6.97 7.84
C LEU A 215 -2.45 7.76 8.44
N SER A 216 -3.55 7.82 7.72
CA SER A 216 -4.71 8.62 8.09
C SER A 216 -5.97 8.18 7.35
N TYR A 217 -7.13 8.45 7.96
CA TYR A 217 -8.43 8.30 7.34
C TYR A 217 -9.20 9.61 7.39
N ALA A 218 -10.22 9.73 6.55
CA ALA A 218 -11.14 10.86 6.61
C ALA A 218 -12.60 10.42 6.56
N VAL A 219 -13.43 11.07 7.35
CA VAL A 219 -14.88 11.03 7.23
C VAL A 219 -15.35 12.45 6.96
N ILE A 220 -15.91 12.68 5.78
CA ILE A 220 -16.32 14.00 5.29
C ILE A 220 -17.85 14.07 5.26
N THR A 221 -18.40 15.11 5.89
CA THR A 221 -19.81 15.49 5.78
C THR A 221 -19.93 16.82 5.02
N MET A 222 -21.16 17.31 4.83
CA MET A 222 -21.38 18.61 4.20
C MET A 222 -20.77 19.77 4.98
N ASP A 223 -20.61 19.63 6.31
CA ASP A 223 -20.23 20.71 7.20
C ASP A 223 -18.82 20.54 7.80
N GLU A 224 -18.39 19.32 8.08
CA GLU A 224 -17.12 19.04 8.74
C GLU A 224 -16.31 17.93 8.02
N MET A 225 -15.06 17.79 8.40
CA MET A 225 -14.22 16.61 8.10
C MET A 225 -13.60 16.13 9.41
N LYS A 226 -13.71 14.84 9.68
CA LYS A 226 -12.96 14.18 10.75
C LYS A 226 -11.71 13.57 10.14
N LEU A 227 -10.53 13.97 10.62
CA LEU A 227 -9.24 13.42 10.25
C LEU A 227 -8.77 12.47 11.35
N TYR A 228 -8.62 11.19 11.02
CA TYR A 228 -8.12 10.16 11.94
C TYR A 228 -6.63 9.95 11.69
N ILE A 229 -5.81 10.41 12.61
CA ILE A 229 -4.34 10.41 12.49
C ILE A 229 -3.71 10.36 13.89
N ASP A 230 -2.47 9.91 13.97
CA ASP A 230 -1.69 10.12 15.18
C ASP A 230 -1.38 11.61 15.37
N GLU A 231 -2.02 12.25 16.34
CA GLU A 231 -1.90 13.68 16.60
C GLU A 231 -0.46 14.12 16.89
N ARG A 232 0.42 13.22 17.37
CA ARG A 232 1.82 13.50 17.67
C ARG A 232 2.63 13.90 16.43
N LYS A 233 2.16 13.52 15.24
CA LYS A 233 2.77 13.91 13.94
C LYS A 233 2.54 15.37 13.57
N LEU A 234 1.54 16.01 14.14
CA LEU A 234 1.09 17.34 13.77
C LEU A 234 1.65 18.41 14.72
N ASN A 235 2.26 19.45 14.18
CA ASN A 235 2.62 20.65 14.95
C ASN A 235 1.42 21.59 15.13
N ASP A 236 1.60 22.63 15.96
CA ASP A 236 0.51 23.56 16.31
C ASP A 236 -0.01 24.35 15.09
N ASP A 237 0.85 24.71 14.15
CA ASP A 237 0.47 25.44 12.93
C ASP A 237 -0.43 24.59 12.02
N MET A 238 -0.09 23.30 11.85
CA MET A 238 -0.92 22.36 11.09
C MET A 238 -2.27 22.14 11.75
N LYS A 239 -2.29 21.98 13.08
CA LYS A 239 -3.54 21.83 13.86
C LYS A 239 -4.43 23.08 13.73
N ALA A 240 -3.83 24.26 13.78
CA ALA A 240 -4.54 25.52 13.60
C ALA A 240 -5.12 25.67 12.18
N ASP A 241 -4.36 25.23 11.16
CA ASP A 241 -4.84 25.29 9.77
C ASP A 241 -5.97 24.29 9.50
N LEU A 242 -5.86 23.06 10.02
CA LEU A 242 -6.93 22.08 9.97
C LEU A 242 -8.21 22.60 10.62
N ALA A 243 -8.11 23.21 11.82
CA ALA A 243 -9.24 23.78 12.53
C ALA A 243 -9.94 24.91 11.76
N LYS A 244 -9.19 25.77 11.04
CA LYS A 244 -9.78 26.82 10.18
C LYS A 244 -10.65 26.25 9.06
N ASN A 245 -10.34 25.06 8.60
CA ASN A 245 -11.06 24.36 7.54
C ASN A 245 -12.18 23.45 8.06
N ASN A 246 -12.55 23.59 9.35
CA ASN A 246 -13.52 22.75 10.04
C ASN A 246 -13.15 21.26 9.97
N ILE A 247 -11.86 20.97 10.16
CA ILE A 247 -11.31 19.61 10.26
C ILE A 247 -10.98 19.33 11.72
N THR A 248 -11.59 18.29 12.27
CA THR A 248 -11.33 17.83 13.64
C THR A 248 -10.38 16.62 13.63
N ILE A 249 -9.48 16.58 14.60
CA ILE A 249 -8.44 15.53 14.71
C ILE A 249 -8.93 14.48 15.68
N HIS A 250 -8.84 13.21 15.27
CA HIS A 250 -9.23 12.05 16.05
C HIS A 250 -8.10 11.00 16.07
N PRO A 251 -8.02 10.17 17.13
CA PRO A 251 -7.05 9.08 17.16
C PRO A 251 -7.20 8.13 15.94
N TYR A 252 -6.09 7.71 15.36
CA TYR A 252 -6.03 6.93 14.12
C TYR A 252 -7.03 5.77 14.06
N ASN A 253 -7.05 4.92 15.10
CA ASN A 253 -7.92 3.74 15.14
C ASN A 253 -9.36 4.04 15.56
N ALA A 254 -9.68 5.28 15.99
CA ALA A 254 -11.05 5.63 16.44
C ALA A 254 -12.08 5.52 15.30
N ILE A 255 -11.65 5.58 14.06
CA ILE A 255 -12.54 5.44 12.90
C ILE A 255 -13.35 4.13 12.93
N TYR A 256 -12.75 3.02 13.39
CA TYR A 256 -13.45 1.72 13.45
C TYR A 256 -14.64 1.71 14.42
N GLU A 257 -14.60 2.53 15.47
CA GLU A 257 -15.73 2.71 16.38
C GLU A 257 -16.67 3.83 15.95
N ASP A 258 -16.13 4.95 15.45
CA ASP A 258 -16.95 6.09 15.04
C ASP A 258 -17.87 5.75 13.87
N ILE A 259 -17.39 4.92 12.92
CA ILE A 259 -18.21 4.47 11.78
C ILE A 259 -19.46 3.69 12.22
N LYS A 260 -19.41 2.93 13.32
CA LYS A 260 -20.55 2.20 13.87
C LYS A 260 -21.69 3.13 14.34
N ASN A 261 -21.37 4.40 14.57
CA ASN A 261 -22.31 5.42 15.06
C ASN A 261 -22.80 6.36 13.95
N LEU A 262 -22.57 6.03 12.66
CA LEU A 262 -23.14 6.81 11.57
C LEU A 262 -24.67 6.76 11.61
N ASP A 263 -25.30 7.92 11.30
CA ASP A 263 -26.76 7.99 11.19
C ASP A 263 -27.23 7.10 10.03
N THR A 264 -28.07 6.12 10.33
CA THR A 264 -28.64 5.21 9.33
C THR A 264 -29.53 5.89 8.29
N ALA A 265 -29.98 7.13 8.56
CA ALA A 265 -30.70 7.95 7.60
C ALA A 265 -29.77 8.56 6.54
N SER A 266 -28.45 8.62 6.79
CA SER A 266 -27.48 9.15 5.86
C SER A 266 -27.17 8.18 4.72
N THR A 267 -26.79 8.72 3.56
CA THR A 267 -26.21 7.97 2.46
C THR A 267 -24.69 8.08 2.53
N VAL A 268 -24.00 6.95 2.60
CA VAL A 268 -22.53 6.87 2.73
C VAL A 268 -21.89 6.52 1.39
N LEU A 269 -20.94 7.35 0.95
CA LEU A 269 -20.12 7.11 -0.23
C LEU A 269 -18.82 6.41 0.17
N VAL A 270 -18.48 5.32 -0.50
CA VAL A 270 -17.25 4.55 -0.32
C VAL A 270 -16.68 4.12 -1.67
N ASP A 271 -15.36 3.97 -1.73
CA ASP A 271 -14.70 3.34 -2.87
C ASP A 271 -14.43 1.86 -2.53
N PRO A 272 -15.03 0.90 -3.24
CA PRO A 272 -14.92 -0.51 -2.91
C PRO A 272 -13.51 -1.09 -3.14
N THR A 273 -12.67 -0.39 -3.92
CA THR A 273 -11.28 -0.80 -4.18
C THR A 273 -10.29 -0.20 -3.18
N ARG A 274 -10.73 0.76 -2.34
CA ARG A 274 -9.86 1.54 -1.45
C ARG A 274 -10.28 1.48 0.01
N LEU A 275 -11.55 1.24 0.31
CA LEU A 275 -12.00 1.07 1.68
C LEU A 275 -11.85 -0.39 2.10
N ASN A 276 -11.26 -0.62 3.27
CA ASN A 276 -11.10 -1.98 3.77
C ASN A 276 -12.41 -2.60 4.26
N TYR A 277 -12.46 -3.92 4.18
CA TYR A 277 -13.63 -4.75 4.47
C TYR A 277 -14.10 -4.60 5.92
N ALA A 278 -13.18 -4.45 6.88
CA ALA A 278 -13.53 -4.27 8.28
C ALA A 278 -14.26 -2.93 8.54
N LEU A 279 -13.80 -1.84 7.92
CA LEU A 279 -14.50 -0.55 8.01
C LEU A 279 -15.87 -0.59 7.36
N PHE A 280 -15.96 -1.21 6.19
CA PHE A 280 -17.23 -1.34 5.48
C PHE A 280 -18.27 -2.10 6.30
N ASN A 281 -17.90 -3.22 6.91
CA ASN A 281 -18.80 -4.03 7.74
C ASN A 281 -19.13 -3.38 9.10
N ASN A 282 -18.43 -2.33 9.48
CA ASN A 282 -18.77 -1.51 10.64
C ASN A 282 -19.85 -0.44 10.34
N ILE A 283 -20.17 -0.18 9.06
CA ILE A 283 -21.26 0.73 8.70
C ILE A 283 -22.57 0.12 9.21
N PRO A 284 -23.41 0.87 9.94
CA PRO A 284 -24.64 0.34 10.53
C PRO A 284 -25.57 -0.30 9.50
N GLY A 285 -26.10 -1.48 9.81
CA GLY A 285 -27.06 -2.15 8.94
C GLY A 285 -28.28 -1.28 8.63
N GLY A 286 -28.71 -1.27 7.37
CA GLY A 286 -29.79 -0.42 6.88
C GLY A 286 -29.36 0.95 6.35
N THR A 287 -28.12 1.37 6.58
CA THR A 287 -27.54 2.56 5.96
C THR A 287 -27.45 2.38 4.44
N LYS A 288 -27.87 3.38 3.69
CA LYS A 288 -27.69 3.37 2.23
C LYS A 288 -26.23 3.63 1.89
N VAL A 289 -25.59 2.72 1.15
CA VAL A 289 -24.21 2.87 0.70
C VAL A 289 -24.17 3.04 -0.82
N VAL A 290 -23.44 4.04 -1.26
CA VAL A 290 -23.06 4.28 -2.67
C VAL A 290 -21.63 3.83 -2.85
N GLN A 291 -21.42 2.79 -3.63
CA GLN A 291 -20.10 2.28 -3.98
C GLN A 291 -19.69 2.85 -5.33
N GLN A 292 -18.66 3.68 -5.36
CA GLN A 292 -18.04 4.23 -6.56
C GLN A 292 -16.62 4.70 -6.29
N VAL A 293 -15.84 4.80 -7.34
CA VAL A 293 -14.47 5.34 -7.29
C VAL A 293 -14.43 6.70 -6.61
N ASN A 294 -13.46 6.90 -5.72
CA ASN A 294 -13.27 8.18 -5.02
C ASN A 294 -13.19 9.35 -6.01
N PRO A 295 -14.02 10.39 -5.86
CA PRO A 295 -14.00 11.55 -6.77
C PRO A 295 -12.65 12.28 -6.77
N THR A 296 -11.89 12.18 -5.68
CA THR A 296 -10.53 12.71 -5.51
C THR A 296 -9.54 12.17 -6.51
N ILE A 297 -9.69 10.91 -6.96
CA ILE A 297 -8.81 10.30 -7.97
C ILE A 297 -8.77 11.13 -9.26
N ALA A 298 -9.95 11.45 -9.82
CA ALA A 298 -10.05 12.28 -11.01
C ALA A 298 -9.60 13.73 -10.76
N MET A 299 -9.85 14.25 -9.55
CA MET A 299 -9.44 15.60 -9.16
C MET A 299 -7.91 15.74 -9.08
N LYS A 300 -7.21 14.75 -8.50
CA LYS A 300 -5.74 14.69 -8.42
C LYS A 300 -5.10 14.46 -9.79
N ALA A 301 -5.71 13.62 -10.61
CA ALA A 301 -5.19 13.29 -11.94
C ALA A 301 -5.10 14.53 -12.83
N LYS A 302 -6.06 15.46 -12.71
CA LYS A 302 -6.06 16.71 -13.46
C LYS A 302 -5.31 17.80 -12.72
N LYS A 303 -4.04 18.01 -13.09
CA LYS A 303 -3.15 18.98 -12.47
C LYS A 303 -3.55 20.42 -12.81
N ASN A 304 -3.44 21.32 -11.82
CA ASN A 304 -3.60 22.76 -12.01
C ASN A 304 -2.30 23.40 -12.55
N ASP A 305 -2.36 24.70 -12.91
CA ASP A 305 -1.23 25.40 -13.51
C ASP A 305 0.01 25.51 -12.58
N VAL A 306 -0.20 25.54 -11.27
CA VAL A 306 0.91 25.58 -10.29
C VAL A 306 1.58 24.21 -10.24
N GLU A 307 0.82 23.15 -10.12
CA GLU A 307 1.33 21.77 -10.15
C GLU A 307 2.09 21.50 -11.44
N ILE A 308 1.53 21.89 -12.61
CA ILE A 308 2.18 21.71 -13.92
C ILE A 308 3.53 22.43 -13.95
N ARG A 309 3.61 23.71 -13.50
CA ARG A 309 4.88 24.44 -13.46
C ARG A 309 5.90 23.74 -12.57
N ASN A 310 5.48 23.28 -11.40
CA ASN A 310 6.37 22.61 -10.46
C ASN A 310 6.84 21.24 -10.98
N ILE A 311 5.98 20.47 -11.63
CA ILE A 311 6.32 19.20 -12.29
C ILE A 311 7.36 19.45 -13.39
N ILE A 312 7.13 20.44 -14.28
CA ILE A 312 8.10 20.81 -15.33
C ILE A 312 9.45 21.21 -14.72
N ASN A 313 9.45 21.98 -13.64
CA ASN A 313 10.68 22.39 -12.97
C ASN A 313 11.41 21.20 -12.33
N ALA A 314 10.68 20.30 -11.65
CA ALA A 314 11.24 19.09 -11.07
C ALA A 314 11.88 18.19 -12.14
N HIS A 315 11.21 17.98 -13.27
CA HIS A 315 11.77 17.21 -14.38
C HIS A 315 13.02 17.84 -15.01
N LYS A 316 13.11 19.17 -15.05
CA LYS A 316 14.35 19.85 -15.50
C LYS A 316 15.51 19.58 -14.53
N LYS A 317 15.27 19.64 -13.24
CA LYS A 317 16.27 19.34 -12.20
C LYS A 317 16.73 17.89 -12.31
N ASP A 318 15.78 16.96 -12.42
CA ASP A 318 16.07 15.52 -12.55
C ASP A 318 16.83 15.23 -13.86
N ALA A 319 16.45 15.84 -14.98
CA ALA A 319 17.15 15.69 -16.25
C ALA A 319 18.62 16.15 -16.16
N VAL A 320 18.95 17.18 -15.37
CA VAL A 320 20.33 17.59 -15.10
C VAL A 320 21.09 16.51 -14.35
N ALA A 321 20.50 15.95 -13.28
CA ALA A 321 21.11 14.88 -12.49
C ALA A 321 21.35 13.63 -13.36
N MET A 322 20.33 13.20 -14.11
CA MET A 322 20.41 12.07 -15.02
C MET A 322 21.47 12.26 -16.12
N THR A 323 21.53 13.44 -16.73
CA THR A 323 22.53 13.73 -17.77
C THR A 323 23.96 13.70 -17.21
N LYS A 324 24.18 14.28 -16.03
CA LYS A 324 25.48 14.21 -15.33
C LYS A 324 25.85 12.75 -15.01
N TRP A 325 24.88 11.96 -14.56
CA TRP A 325 25.08 10.55 -14.25
C TRP A 325 25.42 9.73 -15.50
N MET A 326 24.71 9.90 -16.59
CA MET A 326 24.99 9.23 -17.86
C MET A 326 26.40 9.58 -18.38
N TYR A 327 26.79 10.86 -18.28
CA TYR A 327 28.14 11.29 -18.64
C TYR A 327 29.20 10.63 -17.75
N TRP A 328 28.97 10.64 -16.43
CA TRP A 328 29.88 10.01 -15.46
C TRP A 328 30.02 8.50 -15.76
N LEU A 329 28.93 7.81 -15.96
CA LEU A 329 28.91 6.37 -16.25
C LEU A 329 29.72 6.06 -17.53
N LYS A 330 29.40 6.73 -18.64
CA LYS A 330 30.06 6.52 -19.92
C LYS A 330 31.54 6.87 -19.93
N THR A 331 31.97 7.82 -19.12
CA THR A 331 33.37 8.25 -19.07
C THR A 331 34.22 7.43 -18.12
N ASN A 332 33.62 6.72 -17.17
CA ASN A 332 34.33 5.97 -16.13
C ASN A 332 34.23 4.45 -16.27
N ILE A 333 33.22 3.94 -16.96
CA ILE A 333 33.07 2.48 -17.18
C ILE A 333 34.36 1.89 -17.78
N GLY A 334 34.86 0.81 -17.16
CA GLY A 334 36.12 0.17 -17.53
C GLY A 334 37.40 0.91 -17.09
N LYS A 335 37.28 2.07 -16.41
CA LYS A 335 38.41 2.79 -15.81
C LYS A 335 38.43 2.67 -14.28
N ILE A 336 37.27 2.60 -13.68
CA ILE A 336 37.04 2.31 -12.26
C ILE A 336 36.02 1.21 -12.15
N GLU A 337 35.98 0.55 -11.01
CA GLU A 337 34.91 -0.39 -10.71
C GLU A 337 33.61 0.36 -10.45
N ILE A 338 32.56 -0.01 -11.16
CA ILE A 338 31.20 0.51 -10.99
C ILE A 338 30.29 -0.71 -10.91
N THR A 339 29.52 -0.82 -9.86
CA THR A 339 28.54 -1.88 -9.64
C THR A 339 27.12 -1.33 -9.80
N GLU A 340 26.10 -2.19 -9.80
CA GLU A 340 24.70 -1.82 -9.86
C GLU A 340 24.34 -0.87 -8.71
N LEU A 341 24.70 -1.22 -7.46
CA LEU A 341 24.49 -0.39 -6.28
C LEU A 341 25.26 0.93 -6.35
N SER A 342 26.52 0.91 -6.77
CA SER A 342 27.31 2.14 -6.83
C SER A 342 26.83 3.09 -7.94
N ALA A 343 26.27 2.56 -9.02
CA ALA A 343 25.63 3.37 -10.07
C ALA A 343 24.36 4.04 -9.56
N ALA A 344 23.49 3.31 -8.84
CA ALA A 344 22.29 3.85 -8.20
C ALA A 344 22.64 4.95 -7.18
N ALA A 345 23.57 4.69 -6.26
CA ALA A 345 24.03 5.66 -5.25
C ALA A 345 24.63 6.93 -5.87
N LYS A 346 25.33 6.80 -7.01
CA LYS A 346 25.86 7.95 -7.72
C LYS A 346 24.76 8.85 -8.28
N LEU A 347 23.70 8.27 -8.84
CA LEU A 347 22.56 9.03 -9.34
C LEU A 347 21.86 9.78 -8.20
N GLU A 348 21.62 9.12 -7.08
CA GLU A 348 21.04 9.75 -5.90
C GLU A 348 21.88 10.92 -5.39
N THR A 349 23.21 10.76 -5.36
CA THR A 349 24.12 11.87 -5.00
C THR A 349 23.92 13.10 -5.89
N LEU A 350 23.73 12.91 -7.20
CA LEU A 350 23.51 14.00 -8.14
C LEU A 350 22.11 14.61 -8.03
N ARG A 351 21.10 13.82 -7.65
CA ARG A 351 19.75 14.31 -7.32
C ARG A 351 19.75 15.15 -6.04
N LYS A 352 20.52 14.73 -5.02
CA LYS A 352 20.71 15.50 -3.77
C LYS A 352 21.37 16.87 -3.97
N GLU A 353 22.11 17.10 -5.08
CA GLU A 353 22.63 18.41 -5.46
C GLU A 353 21.51 19.38 -5.91
N GLN A 354 20.32 18.86 -6.25
CA GLN A 354 19.20 19.67 -6.73
C GLN A 354 18.38 20.21 -5.56
N GLU A 355 18.05 21.50 -5.63
CA GLU A 355 17.21 22.16 -4.63
C GLU A 355 15.81 21.51 -4.58
N GLY A 356 15.33 21.20 -3.38
CA GLY A 356 14.01 20.63 -3.13
C GLY A 356 13.95 19.10 -3.28
N TYR A 357 15.10 18.42 -3.44
CA TYR A 357 15.14 16.97 -3.37
C TYR A 357 14.81 16.50 -1.94
N LEU A 358 13.88 15.57 -1.80
CA LEU A 358 13.52 14.96 -0.52
C LEU A 358 14.10 13.54 -0.42
N TRP A 359 13.65 12.64 -1.29
CA TRP A 359 14.09 11.24 -1.39
C TRP A 359 13.77 10.66 -2.77
N GLN A 360 14.12 9.40 -2.98
CA GLN A 360 13.84 8.67 -4.22
C GLN A 360 12.35 8.36 -4.35
N SER A 361 11.86 8.11 -5.57
CA SER A 361 10.46 7.76 -5.84
C SER A 361 10.15 6.28 -5.59
N PHE A 362 11.17 5.43 -5.69
CA PHE A 362 11.16 3.98 -5.43
C PHE A 362 12.61 3.48 -5.37
N GLU A 363 12.82 2.23 -4.95
CA GLU A 363 14.17 1.62 -4.99
C GLU A 363 14.67 1.55 -6.43
N PRO A 364 15.86 2.10 -6.73
CA PRO A 364 16.36 2.15 -8.09
C PRO A 364 16.59 0.76 -8.68
N ILE A 365 15.97 0.48 -9.80
CA ILE A 365 16.28 -0.68 -10.62
C ILE A 365 17.52 -0.33 -11.44
N CYS A 366 18.65 -0.86 -11.04
CA CYS A 366 19.91 -0.78 -11.76
C CYS A 366 20.38 -2.21 -12.05
N ALA A 367 20.17 -2.69 -13.27
CA ALA A 367 20.29 -4.10 -13.60
C ALA A 367 21.23 -4.32 -14.78
N SER A 368 22.29 -5.09 -14.57
CA SER A 368 23.30 -5.45 -15.57
C SER A 368 23.08 -6.84 -16.13
N ALA A 369 23.23 -6.99 -17.43
CA ALA A 369 23.17 -8.26 -18.14
C ALA A 369 21.90 -9.09 -17.80
N GLU A 370 22.05 -10.27 -17.19
CA GLU A 370 20.94 -11.18 -16.84
C GLU A 370 19.99 -10.62 -15.79
N HIS A 371 20.45 -9.73 -14.90
CA HIS A 371 19.58 -9.06 -13.94
C HIS A 371 18.55 -8.16 -14.63
N ALA A 372 18.87 -7.61 -15.80
CA ALA A 372 17.95 -6.79 -16.58
C ALA A 372 16.75 -7.57 -17.17
N ALA A 373 16.78 -8.90 -17.13
CA ALA A 373 15.65 -9.74 -17.50
C ALA A 373 14.65 -9.98 -16.35
N ILE A 374 15.01 -9.60 -15.12
CA ILE A 374 14.15 -9.72 -13.94
C ILE A 374 13.37 -8.44 -13.78
N VAL A 375 12.07 -8.50 -14.04
CA VAL A 375 11.16 -7.36 -13.82
C VAL A 375 11.11 -7.05 -12.32
N HIS A 376 11.15 -5.78 -11.96
CA HIS A 376 11.24 -5.33 -10.55
C HIS A 376 12.51 -5.85 -9.83
N TYR A 377 13.62 -6.03 -10.57
CA TYR A 377 14.91 -6.35 -9.95
C TYR A 377 15.37 -5.19 -9.05
N GLU A 378 15.78 -5.53 -7.85
CA GLU A 378 16.39 -4.62 -6.89
C GLU A 378 17.77 -5.17 -6.51
N PRO A 379 18.87 -4.46 -6.81
CA PRO A 379 20.20 -4.90 -6.42
C PRO A 379 20.37 -4.86 -4.90
N THR A 380 20.85 -5.94 -4.33
CA THR A 380 21.21 -6.05 -2.91
C THR A 380 22.72 -6.26 -2.77
N PRO A 381 23.31 -6.10 -1.57
CA PRO A 381 24.73 -6.41 -1.36
C PRO A 381 25.12 -7.83 -1.79
N GLU A 382 24.17 -8.79 -1.71
CA GLU A 382 24.39 -10.20 -2.09
C GLU A 382 24.32 -10.44 -3.59
N THR A 383 23.54 -9.60 -4.31
CA THR A 383 23.34 -9.75 -5.77
C THR A 383 24.12 -8.76 -6.59
N ASP A 384 24.74 -7.74 -5.97
CA ASP A 384 25.47 -6.66 -6.62
C ASP A 384 26.59 -7.18 -7.53
N VAL A 385 26.58 -6.76 -8.77
CA VAL A 385 27.59 -7.15 -9.78
C VAL A 385 28.24 -5.94 -10.43
N PRO A 386 29.51 -6.06 -10.87
CA PRO A 386 30.17 -4.99 -11.60
C PRO A 386 29.60 -4.84 -13.02
N LEU A 387 29.42 -3.57 -13.43
CA LEU A 387 29.04 -3.23 -14.78
C LEU A 387 30.23 -3.45 -15.73
N THR A 388 29.93 -3.90 -16.95
CA THR A 388 30.94 -4.12 -18.01
C THR A 388 30.81 -3.08 -19.13
N GLN A 389 31.90 -2.86 -19.87
CA GLN A 389 31.91 -1.94 -21.03
C GLN A 389 31.00 -2.39 -22.17
N ASN A 390 30.75 -3.70 -22.27
CA ASN A 390 29.95 -4.31 -23.33
C ASN A 390 28.74 -5.00 -22.70
N GLY A 391 27.56 -4.71 -23.21
CA GLY A 391 26.31 -5.29 -22.71
C GLY A 391 25.21 -4.25 -22.59
N LEU A 392 24.09 -4.69 -22.03
CA LEU A 392 22.97 -3.83 -21.69
C LEU A 392 23.00 -3.55 -20.19
N PHE A 393 22.68 -2.32 -19.86
CA PHE A 393 22.41 -1.87 -18.51
C PHE A 393 21.06 -1.18 -18.48
N LEU A 394 20.10 -1.80 -17.78
CA LEU A 394 18.78 -1.24 -17.58
C LEU A 394 18.80 -0.39 -16.33
N THR A 395 18.17 0.78 -16.38
CA THR A 395 17.94 1.60 -15.20
C THR A 395 16.52 2.18 -15.23
N ASP A 396 15.83 2.06 -14.11
CA ASP A 396 14.56 2.69 -13.79
C ASP A 396 14.68 3.30 -12.39
N THR A 397 14.42 4.65 -12.27
CA THR A 397 14.77 5.36 -11.03
C THR A 397 13.85 6.55 -10.74
#